data_8b886e7812077756e83d8a8992e9fa51
#
_entry.id   8b886e7812077756e83d8a8992e9fa51
#
_cell.length_a   1.000
_cell.length_b   1.000
_cell.length_c   1.000
_cell.angle_alpha   90.00
_cell.angle_beta   90.00
_cell.angle_gamma   90.00
#
_symmetry.space_group_name_H-M   'P 1'
#
loop_
_entity.id
_entity.type
_entity.pdbx_description
1 polymer ?
#
loop_
_entity_poly.entity_id
_entity_poly.type
_entity_poly.pdbx_seq_one_letter_code
_entity_poly.pdbx_strand_id
1 'polypeptide(L)'
;MTSRGQVETEKLKQNLEAQLERLVQQLADLEECRDELDAAEYEETKEETMEQLREFNASLSKMISGDMTLVDALASMQLATQAAISSAFRTPEVIRMFARREPAQLRERLREIESRVPEATGEKREILSALRQLGERLSTQELQFLAEAGAQGPPPPSARHQFDLLPQDGSGGSDSSRQRALDMVGSEVRAVARS
;
A
#
# COMPACT_ATOMS: atom_id res chain seq x y z
N MET A 1 13.39 1.44 -32.16
CA MET A 1 11.98 1.72 -32.48
C MET A 1 11.15 1.29 -31.29
N THR A 2 10.67 2.24 -30.51
CA THR A 2 9.70 1.96 -29.45
C THR A 2 8.38 1.54 -30.11
N SER A 3 7.90 0.36 -29.80
CA SER A 3 6.62 -0.14 -30.32
C SER A 3 5.50 0.82 -29.91
N ARG A 4 4.54 1.07 -30.80
CA ARG A 4 3.38 1.94 -30.55
C ARG A 4 2.65 1.55 -29.24
N GLY A 5 2.59 0.25 -28.94
CA GLY A 5 2.02 -0.26 -27.69
C GLY A 5 2.79 0.12 -26.43
N GLN A 6 4.13 0.26 -26.49
CA GLN A 6 4.92 0.70 -25.34
C GLN A 6 4.66 2.16 -25.00
N VAL A 7 4.49 3.03 -26.00
CA VAL A 7 4.16 4.45 -25.80
C VAL A 7 2.77 4.61 -25.19
N GLU A 8 1.81 3.81 -25.65
CA GLU A 8 0.45 3.82 -25.11
C GLU A 8 0.40 3.32 -23.67
N THR A 9 1.13 2.26 -23.36
CA THR A 9 1.26 1.73 -21.98
C THR A 9 1.91 2.75 -21.05
N GLU A 10 2.98 3.41 -21.48
CA GLU A 10 3.65 4.44 -20.66
C GLU A 10 2.75 5.64 -20.42
N LYS A 11 1.99 6.08 -21.43
CA LYS A 11 1.02 7.17 -21.27
C LYS A 11 -0.12 6.79 -20.31
N LEU A 12 -0.62 5.55 -20.39
CA LEU A 12 -1.61 5.03 -19.46
C LEU A 12 -1.07 5.05 -18.03
N LYS A 13 0.14 4.56 -17.82
CA LYS A 13 0.82 4.55 -16.53
C LYS A 13 0.93 5.97 -15.95
N GLN A 14 1.42 6.93 -16.72
CA GLN A 14 1.54 8.33 -16.31
C GLN A 14 0.19 8.94 -15.90
N ASN A 15 -0.88 8.67 -16.66
CA ASN A 15 -2.21 9.17 -16.32
C ASN A 15 -2.73 8.56 -15.01
N LEU A 16 -2.50 7.27 -14.80
CA LEU A 16 -2.90 6.58 -13.56
C LEU A 16 -2.09 7.06 -12.34
N GLU A 17 -0.77 7.27 -12.51
CA GLU A 17 0.08 7.84 -11.48
C GLU A 17 -0.39 9.25 -11.06
N ALA A 18 -0.71 10.10 -12.03
CA ALA A 18 -1.21 11.44 -11.77
C ALA A 18 -2.58 11.43 -11.06
N GLN A 19 -3.45 10.49 -11.41
CA GLN A 19 -4.75 10.32 -10.76
C GLN A 19 -4.59 9.85 -9.31
N LEU A 20 -3.74 8.86 -9.08
CA LEU A 20 -3.46 8.36 -7.72
C LEU A 20 -2.84 9.44 -6.85
N GLU A 21 -1.84 10.17 -7.37
CA GLU A 21 -1.20 11.24 -6.64
C GLU A 21 -2.19 12.31 -6.20
N ARG A 22 -3.11 12.70 -7.08
CA ARG A 22 -4.17 13.66 -6.76
C ARG A 22 -5.07 13.16 -5.63
N LEU A 23 -5.50 11.89 -5.65
CA LEU A 23 -6.34 11.31 -4.61
C LEU A 23 -5.64 11.21 -3.25
N VAL A 24 -4.37 10.80 -3.25
CA VAL A 24 -3.55 10.73 -2.04
C VAL A 24 -3.29 12.12 -1.47
N GLN A 25 -2.99 13.10 -2.32
CA GLN A 25 -2.80 14.49 -1.90
C GLN A 25 -4.10 15.08 -1.33
N GLN A 26 -5.24 14.80 -1.95
CA GLN A 26 -6.54 15.25 -1.45
C GLN A 26 -6.83 14.73 -0.04
N LEU A 27 -6.48 13.47 0.28
CA LEU A 27 -6.59 12.96 1.64
C LEU A 27 -5.65 13.67 2.62
N ALA A 28 -4.42 13.97 2.20
CA ALA A 28 -3.47 14.67 3.04
C ALA A 28 -3.93 16.10 3.33
N ASP A 29 -4.39 16.82 2.31
CA ASP A 29 -4.90 18.19 2.43
C ASP A 29 -6.15 18.23 3.34
N LEU A 30 -7.01 17.24 3.23
CA LEU A 30 -8.19 17.09 4.08
C LEU A 30 -7.84 16.87 5.56
N GLU A 31 -6.82 16.06 5.84
CA GLU A 31 -6.33 15.88 7.22
C GLU A 31 -5.66 17.15 7.77
N GLU A 32 -4.99 17.92 6.94
CA GLU A 32 -4.37 19.19 7.32
C GLU A 32 -5.43 20.25 7.65
N CYS A 33 -6.50 20.33 6.86
CA CYS A 33 -7.61 21.27 7.04
C CYS A 33 -8.70 20.77 8.01
N ARG A 34 -8.49 19.67 8.70
CA ARG A 34 -9.49 19.03 9.56
C ARG A 34 -10.11 19.96 10.61
N ASP A 35 -9.28 20.82 11.22
CA ASP A 35 -9.73 21.72 12.28
C ASP A 35 -10.49 22.95 11.74
N GLU A 36 -10.41 23.20 10.42
CA GLU A 36 -11.07 24.30 9.72
C GLU A 36 -12.44 23.88 9.14
N LEU A 37 -12.70 22.59 9.00
CA LEU A 37 -13.90 22.03 8.42
C LEU A 37 -14.92 21.65 9.50
N ASP A 38 -16.22 21.70 9.14
CA ASP A 38 -17.25 21.07 9.94
C ASP A 38 -17.07 19.53 9.92
N ALA A 39 -17.38 18.89 11.04
CA ALA A 39 -17.21 17.45 11.20
C ALA A 39 -17.97 16.63 10.13
N ALA A 40 -19.16 17.09 9.76
CA ALA A 40 -19.97 16.44 8.73
C ALA A 40 -19.34 16.59 7.34
N GLU A 41 -18.87 17.78 7.00
CA GLU A 41 -18.21 18.09 5.73
C GLU A 41 -16.89 17.30 5.60
N TYR A 42 -16.12 17.23 6.68
CA TYR A 42 -14.88 16.44 6.72
C TYR A 42 -15.17 14.96 6.44
N GLU A 43 -16.12 14.33 7.14
CA GLU A 43 -16.43 12.91 6.97
C GLU A 43 -17.02 12.63 5.58
N GLU A 44 -17.85 13.51 5.02
CA GLU A 44 -18.42 13.38 3.68
C GLU A 44 -17.32 13.41 2.61
N THR A 45 -16.45 14.43 2.65
CA THR A 45 -15.33 14.58 1.69
C THR A 45 -14.34 13.41 1.80
N LYS A 46 -14.08 12.94 3.02
CA LYS A 46 -13.23 11.80 3.27
C LYS A 46 -13.80 10.53 2.67
N GLU A 47 -15.09 10.25 2.91
CA GLU A 47 -15.72 9.04 2.37
C GLU A 47 -15.79 9.08 0.84
N GLU A 48 -16.08 10.24 0.23
CA GLU A 48 -16.01 10.41 -1.23
C GLU A 48 -14.62 10.09 -1.79
N THR A 49 -13.58 10.61 -1.16
CA THR A 49 -12.19 10.34 -1.60
C THR A 49 -11.80 8.88 -1.40
N MET A 50 -12.25 8.27 -0.31
CA MET A 50 -12.03 6.85 -0.04
C MET A 50 -12.77 5.96 -1.05
N GLU A 51 -13.99 6.33 -1.47
CA GLU A 51 -14.74 5.63 -2.51
C GLU A 51 -14.01 5.71 -3.86
N GLN A 52 -13.53 6.90 -4.24
CA GLN A 52 -12.74 7.07 -5.45
C GLN A 52 -11.45 6.23 -5.44
N LEU A 53 -10.79 6.09 -4.30
CA LEU A 53 -9.63 5.19 -4.15
C LEU A 53 -10.01 3.72 -4.30
N ARG A 54 -11.15 3.29 -3.76
CA ARG A 54 -11.66 1.91 -3.92
C ARG A 54 -11.98 1.61 -5.38
N GLU A 55 -12.66 2.53 -6.08
CA GLU A 55 -12.94 2.42 -7.52
C GLU A 55 -11.65 2.38 -8.35
N PHE A 56 -10.68 3.21 -8.00
CA PHE A 56 -9.37 3.22 -8.64
C PHE A 56 -8.64 1.88 -8.45
N ASN A 57 -8.64 1.33 -7.23
CA ASN A 57 -8.07 0.02 -6.94
C ASN A 57 -8.75 -1.11 -7.72
N ALA A 58 -10.08 -1.09 -7.83
CA ALA A 58 -10.85 -2.04 -8.62
C ALA A 58 -10.51 -1.95 -10.11
N SER A 59 -10.33 -0.74 -10.63
CA SER A 59 -9.91 -0.49 -12.02
C SER A 59 -8.50 -1.02 -12.28
N LEU A 60 -7.54 -0.80 -11.39
CA LEU A 60 -6.19 -1.36 -11.49
C LEU A 60 -6.22 -2.89 -11.48
N SER A 61 -6.98 -3.50 -10.57
CA SER A 61 -7.12 -4.95 -10.48
C SER A 61 -7.70 -5.55 -11.76
N LYS A 62 -8.69 -4.88 -12.35
CA LYS A 62 -9.31 -5.29 -13.62
C LYS A 62 -8.33 -5.17 -14.80
N MET A 63 -7.54 -4.10 -14.87
CA MET A 63 -6.52 -3.94 -15.90
C MET A 63 -5.45 -5.02 -15.81
N ILE A 64 -4.94 -5.30 -14.60
CA ILE A 64 -3.94 -6.33 -14.33
C ILE A 64 -4.46 -7.73 -14.69
N SER A 65 -5.70 -8.03 -14.35
CA SER A 65 -6.32 -9.34 -14.66
C SER A 65 -6.63 -9.51 -16.15
N GLY A 66 -6.88 -8.42 -16.86
CA GLY A 66 -7.12 -8.43 -18.32
C GLY A 66 -5.83 -8.49 -19.14
N ASP A 67 -4.75 -7.93 -18.64
CA ASP A 67 -3.45 -7.91 -19.30
C ASP A 67 -2.32 -8.09 -18.30
N MET A 68 -1.80 -9.30 -18.24
CA MET A 68 -0.72 -9.68 -17.32
C MET A 68 0.60 -8.93 -17.59
N THR A 69 0.77 -8.31 -18.76
CA THR A 69 1.96 -7.50 -19.07
C THR A 69 1.99 -6.19 -18.27
N LEU A 70 0.84 -5.77 -17.74
CA LEU A 70 0.72 -4.57 -16.91
C LEU A 70 1.03 -4.79 -15.43
N VAL A 71 1.21 -6.04 -14.97
CA VAL A 71 1.46 -6.36 -13.56
C VAL A 71 2.62 -5.56 -12.99
N ASP A 72 3.78 -5.60 -13.66
CA ASP A 72 4.99 -4.91 -13.18
C ASP A 72 4.82 -3.38 -13.20
N ALA A 73 4.12 -2.85 -14.20
CA ALA A 73 3.89 -1.41 -14.34
C ALA A 73 2.90 -0.86 -13.31
N LEU A 74 1.88 -1.63 -12.94
CA LEU A 74 0.79 -1.17 -12.08
C LEU A 74 0.87 -1.66 -10.63
N ALA A 75 1.77 -2.62 -10.32
CA ALA A 75 1.89 -3.20 -8.99
C ALA A 75 2.21 -2.17 -7.89
N SER A 76 3.08 -1.21 -8.17
CA SER A 76 3.41 -0.15 -7.22
C SER A 76 2.23 0.79 -6.97
N MET A 77 1.45 1.10 -8.00
CA MET A 77 0.25 1.93 -7.85
C MET A 77 -0.83 1.20 -7.04
N GLN A 78 -1.02 -0.09 -7.29
CA GLN A 78 -1.95 -0.91 -6.52
C GLN A 78 -1.56 -0.95 -5.04
N LEU A 79 -0.29 -1.13 -4.74
CA LEU A 79 0.21 -1.13 -3.37
C LEU A 79 0.03 0.24 -2.69
N ALA A 80 0.32 1.35 -3.40
CA ALA A 80 0.08 2.70 -2.89
C ALA A 80 -1.40 2.96 -2.59
N THR A 81 -2.28 2.53 -3.51
CA THR A 81 -3.73 2.68 -3.35
C THR A 81 -4.24 1.89 -2.15
N GLN A 82 -3.81 0.65 -1.96
CA GLN A 82 -4.16 -0.17 -0.80
C GLN A 82 -3.65 0.44 0.51
N ALA A 83 -2.43 1.00 0.51
CA ALA A 83 -1.88 1.69 1.67
C ALA A 83 -2.71 2.92 2.05
N ALA A 84 -3.18 3.70 1.07
CA ALA A 84 -4.05 4.84 1.29
C ALA A 84 -5.44 4.42 1.81
N ILE A 85 -6.07 3.42 1.19
CA ILE A 85 -7.38 2.91 1.60
C ILE A 85 -7.36 2.37 3.03
N SER A 86 -6.31 1.65 3.40
CA SER A 86 -6.18 1.08 4.76
C SER A 86 -5.86 2.12 5.84
N SER A 87 -5.57 3.37 5.44
CA SER A 87 -5.11 4.43 6.34
C SER A 87 -3.87 4.04 7.16
N ALA A 88 -3.09 3.09 6.66
CA ALA A 88 -1.84 2.66 7.28
C ALA A 88 -0.80 3.77 7.27
N PHE A 89 -0.79 4.55 6.19
CA PHE A 89 0.04 5.72 6.00
C PHE A 89 -0.83 6.89 5.55
N ARG A 90 -0.51 8.09 6.02
CA ARG A 90 -1.21 9.34 5.70
C ARG A 90 -0.33 10.29 4.89
N THR A 91 0.99 10.21 5.10
CA THR A 91 1.95 11.07 4.42
C THR A 91 2.17 10.59 2.99
N PRO A 92 1.86 11.43 1.96
CA PRO A 92 1.97 11.04 0.55
C PRO A 92 3.37 10.55 0.15
N GLU A 93 4.42 11.16 0.69
CA GLU A 93 5.81 10.77 0.44
C GLU A 93 6.11 9.37 0.97
N VAL A 94 5.62 9.04 2.17
CA VAL A 94 5.79 7.71 2.77
C VAL A 94 5.06 6.65 1.94
N ILE A 95 3.83 6.94 1.50
CA ILE A 95 3.06 6.04 0.63
C ILE A 95 3.81 5.75 -0.67
N ARG A 96 4.37 6.79 -1.31
CA ARG A 96 5.14 6.64 -2.56
C ARG A 96 6.40 5.81 -2.37
N MET A 97 7.21 6.11 -1.36
CA MET A 97 8.45 5.39 -1.06
C MET A 97 8.17 3.93 -0.67
N PHE A 98 7.11 3.69 0.10
CA PHE A 98 6.66 2.34 0.44
C PHE A 98 6.23 1.54 -0.79
N ALA A 99 5.41 2.13 -1.66
CA ALA A 99 4.90 1.49 -2.86
C ALA A 99 6.01 1.13 -3.86
N ARG A 100 7.04 1.97 -3.96
CA ARG A 100 8.23 1.73 -4.79
C ARG A 100 9.23 0.77 -4.15
N ARG A 101 8.98 0.37 -2.90
CA ARG A 101 9.89 -0.49 -2.11
C ARG A 101 11.30 0.10 -2.01
N GLU A 102 11.37 1.36 -1.62
CA GLU A 102 12.62 2.13 -1.51
C GLU A 102 13.03 2.32 -0.04
N PRO A 103 13.52 1.28 0.66
CA PRO A 103 13.85 1.37 2.08
C PRO A 103 14.99 2.36 2.36
N ALA A 104 15.91 2.54 1.42
CA ALA A 104 17.00 3.50 1.55
C ALA A 104 16.48 4.94 1.62
N GLN A 105 15.49 5.30 0.80
CA GLN A 105 14.87 6.62 0.82
C GLN A 105 14.04 6.83 2.09
N LEU A 106 13.32 5.80 2.55
CA LEU A 106 12.63 5.84 3.84
C LEU A 106 13.60 6.07 5.01
N ARG A 107 14.77 5.43 4.98
CA ARG A 107 15.83 5.66 5.99
C ARG A 107 16.40 7.07 5.93
N GLU A 108 16.62 7.61 4.74
CA GLU A 108 17.09 8.97 4.57
C GLU A 108 16.06 9.99 5.08
N ARG A 109 14.78 9.80 4.73
CA ARG A 109 13.70 10.64 5.23
C ARG A 109 13.58 10.57 6.76
N LEU A 110 13.78 9.39 7.35
CA LEU A 110 13.78 9.22 8.80
C LEU A 110 14.86 10.10 9.47
N ARG A 111 16.09 10.08 8.92
CA ARG A 111 17.20 10.91 9.43
C ARG A 111 16.90 12.40 9.29
N GLU A 112 16.31 12.79 8.17
CA GLU A 112 15.92 14.18 7.92
C GLU A 112 14.92 14.66 8.97
N ILE A 113 13.88 13.88 9.25
CA ILE A 113 12.87 14.21 10.25
C ILE A 113 13.47 14.29 11.65
N GLU A 114 14.28 13.31 12.04
CA GLU A 114 14.95 13.28 13.35
C GLU A 114 15.87 14.49 13.55
N SER A 115 16.45 15.02 12.47
CA SER A 115 17.35 16.20 12.55
C SER A 115 16.59 17.52 12.60
N ARG A 116 15.43 17.63 11.95
CA ARG A 116 14.68 18.87 11.78
C ARG A 116 13.56 19.06 12.80
N VAL A 117 12.80 18.02 13.05
CA VAL A 117 11.60 18.06 13.89
C VAL A 117 11.57 16.81 14.80
N PRO A 118 12.26 16.85 15.95
CA PRO A 118 12.31 15.71 16.86
C PRO A 118 10.92 15.26 17.35
N GLU A 119 9.92 16.15 17.27
CA GLU A 119 8.55 15.89 17.72
C GLU A 119 7.61 15.35 16.61
N ALA A 120 8.09 15.14 15.39
CA ALA A 120 7.31 14.56 14.29
C ALA A 120 7.04 13.05 14.48
N THR A 121 6.42 12.72 15.61
CA THR A 121 6.16 11.33 16.05
C THR A 121 5.26 10.57 15.08
N GLY A 122 4.32 11.25 14.41
CA GLY A 122 3.39 10.67 13.45
C GLY A 122 4.10 10.14 12.20
N GLU A 123 4.83 10.99 11.50
CA GLU A 123 5.56 10.61 10.28
C GLU A 123 6.68 9.60 10.57
N LYS A 124 7.40 9.77 11.68
CA LYS A 124 8.39 8.80 12.15
C LYS A 124 7.77 7.40 12.33
N ARG A 125 6.60 7.32 12.95
CA ARG A 125 5.89 6.06 13.13
C ARG A 125 5.50 5.42 11.78
N GLU A 126 5.01 6.22 10.83
CA GLU A 126 4.67 5.75 9.49
C GLU A 126 5.89 5.18 8.77
N ILE A 127 7.01 5.89 8.76
CA ILE A 127 8.25 5.44 8.12
C ILE A 127 8.76 4.14 8.75
N LEU A 128 8.80 4.04 10.08
CA LEU A 128 9.23 2.83 10.76
C LEU A 128 8.28 1.65 10.49
N SER A 129 6.97 1.91 10.42
CA SER A 129 5.98 0.90 10.05
C SER A 129 6.17 0.42 8.61
N ALA A 130 6.43 1.35 7.67
CA ALA A 130 6.72 1.05 6.28
C ALA A 130 7.99 0.20 6.14
N LEU A 131 9.08 0.57 6.80
CA LEU A 131 10.33 -0.18 6.83
C LEU A 131 10.13 -1.60 7.36
N ARG A 132 9.38 -1.75 8.45
CA ARG A 132 9.04 -3.06 9.01
C ARG A 132 8.27 -3.93 8.02
N GLN A 133 7.30 -3.37 7.32
CA GLN A 133 6.50 -4.10 6.32
C GLN A 133 7.35 -4.50 5.09
N LEU A 134 8.35 -3.71 4.73
CA LEU A 134 9.31 -4.04 3.68
C LEU A 134 10.34 -5.10 4.10
N GLY A 135 10.31 -5.55 5.36
CA GLY A 135 11.23 -6.55 5.89
C GLY A 135 12.56 -6.00 6.37
N GLU A 136 12.68 -4.67 6.50
CA GLU A 136 13.88 -4.03 7.01
C GLU A 136 14.07 -4.30 8.52
N ARG A 137 15.33 -4.47 8.90
CA ARG A 137 15.70 -4.63 10.32
C ARG A 137 15.63 -3.30 11.04
N LEU A 138 14.80 -3.22 12.05
CA LEU A 138 14.71 -2.09 12.95
C LEU A 138 15.62 -2.28 14.16
N SER A 139 16.19 -1.19 14.66
CA SER A 139 16.95 -1.19 15.92
C SER A 139 16.01 -1.41 17.11
N THR A 140 16.59 -1.77 18.26
CA THR A 140 15.81 -1.95 19.50
C THR A 140 15.07 -0.67 19.90
N GLN A 141 15.69 0.49 19.71
CA GLN A 141 15.07 1.79 19.99
C GLN A 141 13.88 2.10 19.06
N GLU A 142 14.01 1.79 17.76
CA GLU A 142 12.93 1.95 16.78
C GLU A 142 11.74 1.02 17.06
N LEU A 143 12.02 -0.22 17.46
CA LEU A 143 10.97 -1.16 17.87
C LEU A 143 10.27 -0.73 19.15
N GLN A 144 10.99 -0.22 20.12
CA GLN A 144 10.45 0.32 21.36
C GLN A 144 9.56 1.54 21.06
N PHE A 145 10.02 2.46 20.22
CA PHE A 145 9.23 3.61 19.78
C PHE A 145 7.90 3.18 19.10
N LEU A 146 7.93 2.19 18.22
CA LEU A 146 6.71 1.66 17.60
C LEU A 146 5.76 1.02 18.62
N ALA A 147 6.28 0.33 19.64
CA ALA A 147 5.48 -0.28 20.68
C ALA A 147 4.80 0.77 21.57
N GLU A 148 5.52 1.81 21.96
CA GLU A 148 5.01 2.94 22.76
C GLU A 148 3.98 3.77 21.96
N ALA A 149 4.26 4.07 20.69
CA ALA A 149 3.35 4.78 19.81
C ALA A 149 2.09 3.97 19.49
N GLY A 150 2.19 2.64 19.45
CA GLY A 150 1.05 1.74 19.27
C GLY A 150 0.10 1.69 20.48
N ALA A 151 0.61 1.97 21.68
CA ALA A 151 -0.20 2.00 22.89
C ALA A 151 -1.06 3.28 23.02
N GLN A 152 -0.69 4.34 22.30
CA GLN A 152 -1.37 5.65 22.37
C GLN A 152 -2.22 5.98 21.12
N GLY A 153 -2.20 5.13 20.09
CA GLY A 153 -2.91 5.32 18.84
C GLY A 153 -4.14 4.41 18.70
N PRO A 154 -5.01 4.66 17.70
CA PRO A 154 -6.03 3.69 17.36
C PRO A 154 -5.35 2.34 17.08
N PRO A 155 -6.01 1.22 17.43
CA PRO A 155 -5.43 -0.10 17.25
C PRO A 155 -4.94 -0.24 15.81
N PRO A 156 -3.76 -0.85 15.57
CA PRO A 156 -3.30 -1.10 14.22
C PRO A 156 -4.42 -1.85 13.48
N PRO A 157 -4.69 -1.51 12.21
CA PRO A 157 -5.67 -2.25 11.44
C PRO A 157 -5.33 -3.73 11.61
N SER A 158 -6.30 -4.47 12.13
CA SER A 158 -6.15 -5.88 12.48
C SER A 158 -5.38 -6.56 11.37
N ALA A 159 -4.47 -7.49 11.70
CA ALA A 159 -3.58 -8.24 10.81
C ALA A 159 -4.25 -8.95 9.59
N ARG A 160 -5.51 -8.67 9.33
CA ARG A 160 -6.29 -9.09 8.16
C ARG A 160 -5.97 -8.31 6.88
N HIS A 161 -5.28 -7.18 6.97
CA HIS A 161 -4.77 -6.43 5.82
C HIS A 161 -3.26 -6.64 5.71
N GLN A 162 -2.86 -7.88 5.63
CA GLN A 162 -1.54 -8.23 5.13
C GLN A 162 -1.55 -7.84 3.65
N PHE A 163 -0.84 -6.75 3.32
CA PHE A 163 -0.63 -6.38 1.92
C PHE A 163 0.01 -7.61 1.25
N ASP A 164 -0.66 -8.20 0.28
CA ASP A 164 -0.04 -9.20 -0.57
C ASP A 164 1.05 -8.50 -1.39
N LEU A 165 2.24 -8.46 -0.81
CA LEU A 165 3.45 -8.11 -1.53
C LEU A 165 3.65 -9.23 -2.56
N LEU A 166 3.15 -9.03 -3.77
CA LEU A 166 3.46 -9.93 -4.87
C LEU A 166 4.98 -10.10 -4.94
N PRO A 167 5.49 -11.32 -4.82
CA PRO A 167 6.93 -11.55 -4.87
C PRO A 167 7.46 -11.07 -6.22
N GLN A 168 8.41 -10.15 -6.17
CA GLN A 168 9.07 -9.56 -7.35
C GLN A 168 10.22 -10.43 -7.85
N ASP A 169 10.25 -11.72 -7.51
CA ASP A 169 11.29 -12.63 -7.96
C ASP A 169 10.75 -13.75 -8.83
N GLY A 170 11.02 -13.61 -10.11
CA GLY A 170 11.04 -14.72 -11.06
C GLY A 170 12.22 -15.66 -10.79
N SER A 171 12.33 -16.23 -9.61
CA SER A 171 13.27 -17.33 -9.36
C SER A 171 12.92 -18.08 -8.09
N GLY A 172 12.45 -19.27 -8.24
CA GLY A 172 12.45 -20.28 -7.18
C GLY A 172 11.06 -20.58 -6.61
N GLY A 173 10.42 -21.52 -7.23
CA GLY A 173 9.19 -22.16 -6.86
C GLY A 173 8.95 -22.34 -5.38
N SER A 174 7.79 -21.94 -4.93
CA SER A 174 7.21 -22.64 -3.80
C SER A 174 6.09 -23.56 -4.31
N ASP A 175 6.45 -24.80 -4.51
CA ASP A 175 5.59 -25.96 -4.74
C ASP A 175 4.49 -26.10 -3.66
N SER A 176 4.67 -25.42 -2.56
CA SER A 176 3.82 -25.45 -1.37
C SER A 176 2.43 -24.80 -1.59
N SER A 177 2.32 -23.76 -2.44
CA SER A 177 1.02 -23.13 -2.72
C SER A 177 0.21 -23.92 -3.74
N ARG A 178 0.89 -24.56 -4.70
CA ARG A 178 0.25 -25.50 -5.65
C ARG A 178 -0.22 -26.77 -4.95
N GLN A 179 0.55 -27.27 -3.99
CA GLN A 179 0.20 -28.46 -3.21
C GLN A 179 -1.07 -28.23 -2.37
N ARG A 180 -1.22 -27.07 -1.74
CA ARG A 180 -2.43 -26.70 -0.98
C ARG A 180 -3.66 -26.55 -1.86
N ALA A 181 -3.52 -25.99 -3.06
CA ALA A 181 -4.63 -25.87 -4.01
C ALA A 181 -5.08 -27.24 -4.52
N LEU A 182 -4.15 -28.16 -4.77
CA LEU A 182 -4.45 -29.54 -5.18
C LEU A 182 -5.08 -30.38 -4.06
N ASP A 183 -4.68 -30.17 -2.80
CA ASP A 183 -5.26 -30.85 -1.65
C ASP A 183 -6.71 -30.39 -1.36
N MET A 184 -7.03 -29.11 -1.58
CA MET A 184 -8.40 -28.60 -1.45
C MET A 184 -9.34 -29.18 -2.51
N VAL A 185 -8.90 -29.26 -3.77
CA VAL A 185 -9.70 -29.85 -4.85
C VAL A 185 -9.86 -31.36 -4.68
N GLY A 186 -8.82 -32.05 -4.18
CA GLY A 186 -8.85 -33.47 -3.93
C GLY A 186 -9.81 -33.90 -2.79
N SER A 187 -10.07 -33.02 -1.82
CA SER A 187 -11.01 -33.31 -0.72
C SER A 187 -12.48 -33.13 -1.13
N GLU A 188 -12.79 -32.20 -2.02
CA GLU A 188 -14.15 -32.03 -2.54
C GLU A 188 -14.58 -33.17 -3.48
N VAL A 189 -13.69 -33.66 -4.32
CA VAL A 189 -13.99 -34.79 -5.23
C VAL A 189 -14.25 -36.08 -4.46
N ARG A 190 -13.62 -36.31 -3.29
CA ARG A 190 -13.89 -37.48 -2.45
C ARG A 190 -15.20 -37.40 -1.67
N ALA A 191 -15.73 -36.21 -1.41
CA ALA A 191 -17.01 -36.01 -0.74
C ALA A 191 -18.20 -36.32 -1.66
N VAL A 192 -18.07 -36.03 -2.97
CA VAL A 192 -19.13 -36.27 -3.97
C VAL A 192 -19.21 -37.75 -4.40
N ALA A 193 -18.14 -38.54 -4.27
CA ALA A 193 -18.10 -39.95 -4.65
C ALA A 193 -18.67 -40.91 -3.57
N ARG A 194 -19.16 -40.43 -2.44
CA ARG A 194 -19.74 -41.21 -1.32
C ARG A 194 -21.19 -40.88 -1.00
N SER A 195 -21.93 -40.24 -1.92
CA SER A 195 -23.39 -40.07 -1.80
C SER A 195 -24.13 -40.90 -2.80
#